data_3b4cd27b4320876781f8e7c02e7a875c
#
_entry.id   3b4cd27b4320876781f8e7c02e7a875c
#
_cell.length_a   1.000
_cell.length_b   1.000
_cell.length_c   1.000
_cell.angle_alpha   90.00
_cell.angle_beta   90.00
_cell.angle_gamma   90.00
#
_symmetry.space_group_name_H-M   'P 1'
#
loop_
_entity.id
_entity.type
_entity.pdbx_description
1 polymer ?
#
loop_
_entity_poly.entity_id
_entity_poly.type
_entity_poly.pdbx_seq_one_letter_code
_entity_poly.pdbx_strand_id
1 'polypeptide(L)'
;SPNDNVIIEGISANPGSLGWVGFAFVEENLDVVKPVQVDGGAGCVEPTPETIASGEFPISRLLYIYVSTNKLDENPALAPFVDFYVSEAITTMVGPGEGQVPYVALDGDAIAATQQVWAARETGTRDGGG
;
A
#
# COMPACT_ATOMS: atom_id res chain seq x y z
N SER A 1 -4.86 8.64 -16.61
CA SER A 1 -4.04 7.56 -17.18
C SER A 1 -3.91 6.42 -16.17
N PRO A 2 -3.88 5.16 -16.56
CA PRO A 2 -3.53 4.06 -15.67
C PRO A 2 -2.00 3.91 -15.48
N ASN A 3 -1.19 4.77 -16.07
CA ASN A 3 0.27 4.75 -16.00
C ASN A 3 0.73 5.96 -15.17
N ASP A 4 1.29 5.70 -13.99
CA ASP A 4 1.72 6.73 -13.04
C ASP A 4 2.84 7.62 -13.60
N ASN A 5 3.76 7.08 -14.39
CA ASN A 5 4.80 7.88 -15.05
C ASN A 5 4.23 8.93 -16.00
N VAL A 6 3.16 8.59 -16.74
CA VAL A 6 2.47 9.56 -17.62
C VAL A 6 1.77 10.64 -16.81
N ILE A 7 1.28 10.31 -15.61
CA ILE A 7 0.69 11.31 -14.70
C ILE A 7 1.77 12.26 -14.18
N ILE A 8 2.90 11.74 -13.71
CA ILE A 8 4.04 12.55 -13.23
C ILE A 8 4.55 13.47 -14.35
N GLU A 9 4.76 12.95 -15.55
CA GLU A 9 5.15 13.76 -16.70
C GLU A 9 4.15 14.88 -17.00
N GLY A 10 2.85 14.56 -16.99
CA GLY A 10 1.79 15.54 -17.23
C GLY A 10 1.73 16.65 -16.18
N ILE A 11 1.97 16.32 -14.90
CA ILE A 11 2.01 17.30 -13.80
C ILE A 11 3.25 18.19 -13.96
N SER A 12 4.43 17.60 -14.19
CA SER A 12 5.67 18.35 -14.31
C SER A 12 5.70 19.29 -15.50
N ALA A 13 5.05 18.93 -16.58
CA ALA A 13 4.97 19.75 -17.80
C ALA A 13 4.00 20.94 -17.68
N ASN A 14 3.10 20.95 -16.71
CA ASN A 14 2.06 21.98 -16.59
C ASN A 14 1.93 22.48 -15.14
N PRO A 15 2.63 23.58 -14.78
CA PRO A 15 2.51 24.19 -13.45
C PRO A 15 1.06 24.57 -13.13
N GLY A 16 0.53 24.10 -12.03
CA GLY A 16 -0.87 24.32 -11.62
C GLY A 16 -1.79 23.15 -11.93
N SER A 17 -1.30 22.10 -12.58
CA SER A 17 -2.03 20.84 -12.68
C SER A 17 -1.94 20.03 -11.36
N LEU A 18 -2.95 19.23 -11.13
CA LEU A 18 -3.05 18.29 -10.02
C LEU A 18 -3.14 16.86 -10.57
N GLY A 19 -2.39 15.93 -9.98
CA GLY A 19 -2.44 14.52 -10.34
C GLY A 19 -2.60 13.63 -9.13
N TRP A 20 -2.84 12.37 -9.39
CA TRP A 20 -3.06 11.32 -8.41
C TRP A 20 -2.25 10.08 -8.77
N VAL A 21 -1.32 9.72 -7.93
CA VAL A 21 -0.41 8.57 -8.12
C VAL A 21 -0.15 7.88 -6.79
N GLY A 22 0.38 6.66 -6.82
CA GLY A 22 0.85 5.97 -5.63
C GLY A 22 1.99 6.74 -4.95
N PHE A 23 2.08 6.67 -3.63
CA PHE A 23 3.06 7.40 -2.83
C PHE A 23 4.51 7.12 -3.26
N ALA A 24 4.83 5.87 -3.60
CA ALA A 24 6.14 5.49 -4.10
C ALA A 24 6.59 6.31 -5.32
N PHE A 25 5.68 6.57 -6.25
CA PHE A 25 5.97 7.39 -7.44
C PHE A 25 6.20 8.86 -7.09
N VAL A 26 5.58 9.36 -6.03
CA VAL A 26 5.85 10.71 -5.51
C VAL A 26 7.24 10.77 -4.92
N GLU A 27 7.63 9.81 -4.08
CA GLU A 27 8.96 9.78 -3.44
C GLU A 27 10.11 9.75 -4.46
N GLU A 28 9.94 8.99 -5.54
CA GLU A 28 10.94 8.89 -6.62
C GLU A 28 11.03 10.15 -7.49
N ASN A 29 10.08 11.08 -7.39
CA ASN A 29 9.96 12.24 -8.28
C ASN A 29 9.81 13.57 -7.52
N LEU A 30 10.28 13.67 -6.28
CA LEU A 30 10.20 14.90 -5.46
C LEU A 30 10.95 16.10 -6.05
N ASP A 31 11.83 15.86 -7.01
CA ASP A 31 12.55 16.89 -7.77
C ASP A 31 11.67 17.60 -8.82
N VAL A 32 10.58 16.94 -9.28
CA VAL A 32 9.71 17.44 -10.36
C VAL A 32 8.26 17.62 -9.94
N VAL A 33 7.81 16.98 -8.86
CA VAL A 33 6.45 17.12 -8.31
C VAL A 33 6.48 17.45 -6.82
N LYS A 34 5.44 18.12 -6.34
CA LYS A 34 5.26 18.45 -4.92
C LYS A 34 4.06 17.68 -4.35
N PRO A 35 4.25 16.87 -3.30
CA PRO A 35 3.13 16.28 -2.58
C PRO A 35 2.26 17.38 -1.94
N VAL A 36 0.95 17.17 -1.93
CA VAL A 36 -0.03 18.11 -1.40
C VAL A 36 -0.56 17.57 -0.07
N GLN A 37 -0.58 18.42 0.94
CA GLN A 37 -1.26 18.12 2.20
C GLN A 37 -2.77 18.04 1.97
N VAL A 38 -3.43 17.14 2.68
CA VAL A 38 -4.88 16.92 2.59
C VAL A 38 -5.54 17.14 3.94
N ASP A 39 -6.62 17.91 3.95
CA ASP A 39 -7.46 18.11 5.14
C ASP A 39 -8.65 17.15 5.12
N GLY A 40 -8.65 16.19 6.02
CA GLY A 40 -9.75 15.26 6.27
C GLY A 40 -10.78 15.77 7.28
N GLY A 41 -10.69 17.05 7.68
CA GLY A 41 -11.57 17.67 8.69
C GLY A 41 -10.90 17.93 10.05
N ALA A 42 -9.67 17.46 10.24
CA ALA A 42 -8.88 17.66 11.47
C ALA A 42 -7.64 18.53 11.24
N GLY A 43 -7.48 19.09 10.05
CA GLY A 43 -6.32 19.86 9.62
C GLY A 43 -5.58 19.20 8.46
N CYS A 44 -4.64 19.95 7.86
CA CYS A 44 -3.87 19.46 6.74
C CYS A 44 -2.79 18.48 7.20
N VAL A 45 -2.77 17.28 6.63
CA VAL A 45 -1.80 16.21 6.89
C VAL A 45 -0.95 16.00 5.65
N GLU A 46 0.35 15.93 5.83
CA GLU A 46 1.31 15.65 4.76
C GLU A 46 1.39 14.14 4.50
N PRO A 47 1.49 13.69 3.24
CA PRO A 47 1.77 12.29 2.94
C PRO A 47 3.22 11.94 3.26
N THR A 48 3.43 11.30 4.39
CA THR A 48 4.72 10.70 4.78
C THR A 48 4.53 9.21 5.04
N PRO A 49 5.59 8.39 5.05
CA PRO A 49 5.47 6.98 5.41
C PRO A 49 4.74 6.78 6.74
N GLU A 50 5.01 7.62 7.74
CA GLU A 50 4.42 7.54 9.08
C GLU A 50 2.94 7.86 9.06
N THR A 51 2.52 8.96 8.41
CA THR A 51 1.11 9.38 8.35
C THR A 51 0.26 8.46 7.48
N ILE A 52 0.88 7.81 6.49
CA ILE A 52 0.24 6.80 5.64
C ILE A 52 0.08 5.48 6.41
N ALA A 53 1.13 5.02 7.10
CA ALA A 53 1.11 3.78 7.88
C ALA A 53 0.13 3.85 9.05
N SER A 54 0.07 5.00 9.74
CA SER A 54 -0.87 5.23 10.86
C SER A 54 -2.32 5.45 10.40
N GLY A 55 -2.55 5.72 9.11
CA GLY A 55 -3.86 6.11 8.60
C GLY A 55 -4.26 7.56 8.92
N GLU A 56 -3.33 8.38 9.43
CA GLU A 56 -3.57 9.80 9.69
C GLU A 56 -3.74 10.59 8.38
N PHE A 57 -3.02 10.21 7.32
CA PHE A 57 -3.20 10.80 6.00
C PHE A 57 -4.57 10.39 5.42
N PRO A 58 -5.51 11.34 5.18
CA PRO A 58 -6.94 11.04 5.01
C PRO A 58 -7.29 10.17 3.81
N ILE A 59 -6.40 10.09 2.82
CA ILE A 59 -6.62 9.32 1.60
C ILE A 59 -5.71 8.08 1.50
N SER A 60 -5.04 7.71 2.60
CA SER A 60 -4.32 6.46 2.70
C SER A 60 -5.29 5.28 2.66
N ARG A 61 -4.84 4.16 2.10
CA ARG A 61 -5.63 2.92 2.07
C ARG A 61 -4.72 1.71 2.13
N LEU A 62 -5.22 0.65 2.73
CA LEU A 62 -4.54 -0.64 2.74
C LEU A 62 -4.65 -1.33 1.37
N LEU A 63 -3.63 -2.11 1.05
CA LEU A 63 -3.68 -3.07 -0.05
C LEU A 63 -4.06 -4.44 0.50
N TYR A 64 -4.99 -5.12 -0.16
CA TYR A 64 -5.49 -6.42 0.25
C TYR A 64 -5.16 -7.48 -0.79
N ILE A 65 -4.84 -8.68 -0.33
CA ILE A 65 -4.86 -9.87 -1.16
C ILE A 65 -6.15 -10.65 -0.87
N TYR A 66 -6.73 -11.26 -1.90
CA TYR A 66 -7.91 -12.09 -1.79
C TYR A 66 -7.54 -13.52 -2.19
N VAL A 67 -7.74 -14.45 -1.27
CA VAL A 67 -7.46 -15.87 -1.48
C VAL A 67 -8.76 -16.65 -1.52
N SER A 68 -9.02 -17.34 -2.63
CA SER A 68 -10.22 -18.20 -2.76
C SER A 68 -10.03 -19.49 -1.98
N THR A 69 -10.93 -19.80 -1.05
CA THR A 69 -10.92 -21.05 -0.28
C THR A 69 -11.00 -22.27 -1.17
N ASN A 70 -11.83 -22.23 -2.21
CA ASN A 70 -11.94 -23.35 -3.16
C ASN A 70 -10.62 -23.60 -3.91
N LYS A 71 -9.86 -22.53 -4.18
CA LYS A 71 -8.56 -22.67 -4.86
C LYS A 71 -7.45 -23.20 -3.96
N LEU A 72 -7.58 -23.05 -2.65
CA LEU A 72 -6.65 -23.68 -1.69
C LEU A 72 -6.74 -25.21 -1.76
N ASP A 73 -7.95 -25.76 -1.93
CA ASP A 73 -8.17 -27.20 -2.06
C ASP A 73 -7.72 -27.74 -3.44
N GLU A 74 -7.88 -26.94 -4.49
CA GLU A 74 -7.54 -27.34 -5.87
C GLU A 74 -6.05 -27.18 -6.20
N ASN A 75 -5.35 -26.23 -5.56
CA ASN A 75 -3.96 -25.92 -5.87
C ASN A 75 -3.06 -26.03 -4.63
N PRO A 76 -2.29 -27.12 -4.50
CA PRO A 76 -1.43 -27.33 -3.33
C PRO A 76 -0.29 -26.33 -3.20
N ALA A 77 0.04 -25.56 -4.25
CA ALA A 77 1.07 -24.53 -4.19
C ALA A 77 0.55 -23.21 -3.63
N LEU A 78 -0.76 -23.00 -3.57
CA LEU A 78 -1.32 -21.71 -3.18
C LEU A 78 -1.10 -21.41 -1.69
N ALA A 79 -1.33 -22.36 -0.81
CA ALA A 79 -1.13 -22.15 0.63
C ALA A 79 0.33 -21.82 0.96
N PRO A 80 1.36 -22.58 0.52
CA PRO A 80 2.76 -22.23 0.74
C PRO A 80 3.16 -20.86 0.15
N PHE A 81 2.56 -20.47 -0.98
CA PHE A 81 2.82 -19.15 -1.56
C PHE A 81 2.28 -18.03 -0.67
N VAL A 82 1.05 -18.16 -0.16
CA VAL A 82 0.48 -17.16 0.74
C VAL A 82 1.19 -17.17 2.10
N ASP A 83 1.60 -18.34 2.60
CA ASP A 83 2.42 -18.44 3.83
C ASP A 83 3.71 -17.62 3.68
N PHE A 84 4.45 -17.79 2.58
CA PHE A 84 5.63 -16.98 2.27
C PHE A 84 5.30 -15.50 2.15
N TYR A 85 4.20 -15.15 1.45
CA TYR A 85 3.80 -13.77 1.22
C TYR A 85 3.52 -13.02 2.53
N VAL A 86 2.76 -13.61 3.45
CA VAL A 86 2.36 -12.95 4.70
C VAL A 86 3.41 -13.05 5.82
N SER A 87 4.40 -13.92 5.70
CA SER A 87 5.45 -14.08 6.71
C SER A 87 6.75 -13.38 6.31
N GLU A 88 7.37 -13.81 5.23
CA GLU A 88 8.70 -13.36 4.81
C GLU A 88 8.62 -12.17 3.84
N ALA A 89 7.84 -12.30 2.76
CA ALA A 89 7.82 -11.28 1.72
C ALA A 89 7.33 -9.92 2.23
N ILE A 90 6.28 -9.89 3.05
CA ILE A 90 5.72 -8.66 3.61
C ILE A 90 6.70 -7.89 4.49
N THR A 91 7.67 -8.58 5.10
CA THR A 91 8.66 -7.98 6.01
C THR A 91 9.98 -7.66 5.33
N THR A 92 10.34 -8.38 4.25
CA THR A 92 11.67 -8.27 3.63
C THR A 92 11.64 -7.65 2.25
N MET A 93 10.50 -7.74 1.55
CA MET A 93 10.39 -7.31 0.14
C MET A 93 9.57 -6.02 -0.03
N VAL A 94 9.01 -5.48 1.05
CA VAL A 94 8.23 -4.23 1.02
C VAL A 94 8.97 -3.15 1.80
N GLY A 95 9.15 -1.99 1.21
CA GLY A 95 9.82 -0.86 1.84
C GLY A 95 10.64 -0.03 0.85
N PRO A 96 11.36 0.99 1.34
CA PRO A 96 12.12 1.91 0.51
C PRO A 96 13.53 1.39 0.13
N GLY A 97 13.87 0.15 0.48
CA GLY A 97 15.20 -0.42 0.23
C GLY A 97 15.41 -0.82 -1.22
N GLU A 98 16.68 -0.92 -1.61
CA GLU A 98 17.05 -1.39 -2.95
C GLU A 98 16.53 -2.81 -3.19
N GLY A 99 15.84 -3.00 -4.31
CA GLY A 99 15.23 -4.30 -4.68
C GLY A 99 13.92 -4.63 -3.95
N GLN A 100 13.43 -3.75 -3.09
CA GLN A 100 12.12 -3.88 -2.45
C GLN A 100 11.02 -3.24 -3.30
N VAL A 101 9.78 -3.65 -3.05
CA VAL A 101 8.60 -2.98 -3.61
C VAL A 101 8.33 -1.72 -2.79
N PRO A 102 8.35 -0.52 -3.37
CA PRO A 102 8.34 0.74 -2.64
C PRO A 102 6.93 1.12 -2.14
N TYR A 103 6.25 0.21 -1.47
CA TYR A 103 5.05 0.50 -0.71
C TYR A 103 5.42 0.90 0.73
N VAL A 104 4.55 1.67 1.37
CA VAL A 104 4.67 1.92 2.81
C VAL A 104 4.43 0.61 3.55
N ALA A 105 5.43 0.18 4.32
CA ALA A 105 5.37 -1.07 5.07
C ALA A 105 4.32 -0.98 6.19
N LEU A 106 3.66 -2.10 6.46
CA LEU A 106 2.79 -2.24 7.63
C LEU A 106 3.63 -2.25 8.91
N ASP A 107 3.05 -1.78 10.00
CA ASP A 107 3.63 -1.97 11.33
C ASP A 107 3.57 -3.43 11.80
N GLY A 108 4.28 -3.74 12.88
CA GLY A 108 4.37 -5.11 13.40
C GLY A 108 3.02 -5.67 13.87
N ASP A 109 2.14 -4.83 14.40
CA ASP A 109 0.82 -5.27 14.89
C ASP A 109 -0.11 -5.60 13.71
N ALA A 110 -0.09 -4.80 12.65
CA ALA A 110 -0.85 -5.06 11.43
C ALA A 110 -0.35 -6.33 10.70
N ILE A 111 0.97 -6.55 10.68
CA ILE A 111 1.56 -7.79 10.14
C ILE A 111 1.09 -8.99 10.96
N ALA A 112 1.20 -8.93 12.29
CA ALA A 112 0.77 -10.01 13.17
C ALA A 112 -0.73 -10.31 13.03
N ALA A 113 -1.57 -9.28 12.93
CA ALA A 113 -3.00 -9.43 12.68
C ALA A 113 -3.30 -10.10 11.33
N THR A 114 -2.55 -9.73 10.28
CA THR A 114 -2.67 -10.35 8.95
C THR A 114 -2.30 -11.84 8.99
N GLN A 115 -1.21 -12.19 9.68
CA GLN A 115 -0.79 -13.57 9.86
C GLN A 115 -1.80 -14.40 10.64
N GLN A 116 -2.42 -13.85 11.69
CA GLN A 116 -3.46 -14.51 12.47
C GLN A 116 -4.70 -14.84 11.62
N VAL A 117 -5.18 -13.88 10.84
CA VAL A 117 -6.33 -14.07 9.93
C VAL A 117 -6.03 -15.16 8.91
N TRP A 118 -4.84 -15.16 8.35
CA TRP A 118 -4.43 -16.20 7.41
C TRP A 118 -4.31 -17.57 8.09
N ALA A 119 -3.69 -17.66 9.25
CA ALA A 119 -3.54 -18.92 9.99
C ALA A 119 -4.90 -19.51 10.41
N ALA A 120 -5.84 -18.65 10.84
CA ALA A 120 -7.19 -19.04 11.20
C ALA A 120 -8.09 -19.38 9.99
N ARG A 121 -7.64 -19.06 8.75
CA ARG A 121 -8.44 -19.20 7.53
C ARG A 121 -9.78 -18.43 7.65
N GLU A 122 -9.77 -17.29 8.29
CA GLU A 122 -10.95 -16.45 8.41
C GLU A 122 -11.49 -16.06 7.04
N THR A 123 -12.79 -16.26 6.83
CA THR A 123 -13.48 -15.93 5.59
C THR A 123 -14.29 -14.66 5.74
N GLY A 124 -14.51 -13.98 4.63
CA GLY A 124 -15.24 -12.71 4.56
C GLY A 124 -14.31 -11.54 4.26
N THR A 125 -14.93 -10.39 4.01
CA THR A 125 -14.18 -9.13 3.88
C THR A 125 -14.03 -8.53 5.27
N ARG A 126 -12.82 -8.13 5.63
CA ARG A 126 -12.66 -7.20 6.74
C ARG A 126 -13.35 -5.91 6.34
N ASP A 127 -14.21 -5.41 7.20
CA ASP A 127 -14.62 -4.02 7.14
C ASP A 127 -13.36 -3.18 7.44
N GLY A 128 -12.58 -2.97 6.39
CA GLY A 128 -11.47 -2.06 6.44
C GLY A 128 -12.07 -0.69 6.72
N GLY A 129 -11.92 -0.23 7.94
CA GLY A 129 -12.14 1.16 8.20
C GLY A 129 -11.27 1.95 7.22
N GLY A 130 -11.88 2.53 6.25
CA GLY A 130 -11.33 3.53 5.37
C GLY A 130 -11.68 4.88 5.93
#